data_283b5b36858cb70599e3660fdff2ac5e
#
_entry.id   283b5b36858cb70599e3660fdff2ac5e
#
_cell.length_a   1.000
_cell.length_b   1.000
_cell.length_c   1.000
_cell.angle_alpha   90.00
_cell.angle_beta   90.00
_cell.angle_gamma   90.00
#
_symmetry.space_group_name_H-M   'P 1'
#
loop_
_entity.id
_entity.type
_entity.pdbx_description
1 polymer ?
#
loop_
_entity_poly.entity_id
_entity_poly.type
_entity_poly.pdbx_seq_one_letter_code
_entity_poly.pdbx_strand_id
1 'polypeptide(L)'
;GLVGSEMCIRDSIYPVDFASKEKIIDIIDDYNDSVGEEDKIEYTDYVGLMMSSITSIINAISYVLIAFVAISLVVSSIMIGIITYISVLERTKEIGILRSIGASKRDISRVFNAETVIVGFVAGALGIIISYLLTIPINMIIAHLTDVPIRASIPVSAAVILIAISVCLTLIAGLFPSRVAAKKDPVIALRTE
;
A
#
# COMPACT_ATOMS: atom_id res chain seq x y z
N GLY A 1 -61.22 -3.58 -32.43
CA GLY A 1 -59.88 -3.18 -32.07
C GLY A 1 -59.28 -4.23 -31.16
N LEU A 2 -58.41 -5.08 -31.68
CA LEU A 2 -57.62 -5.98 -30.88
C LEU A 2 -56.46 -5.15 -30.34
N VAL A 3 -56.50 -4.81 -29.06
CA VAL A 3 -55.34 -4.32 -28.31
C VAL A 3 -54.38 -5.47 -28.25
N GLY A 4 -53.23 -5.36 -28.94
CA GLY A 4 -52.17 -6.33 -28.84
C GLY A 4 -51.73 -6.43 -27.40
N SER A 5 -51.87 -7.58 -26.77
CA SER A 5 -51.25 -7.87 -25.52
C SER A 5 -49.71 -7.86 -25.78
N GLU A 6 -49.04 -6.84 -25.33
CA GLU A 6 -47.58 -6.86 -25.25
C GLU A 6 -47.21 -8.03 -24.36
N MET A 7 -46.78 -9.13 -24.98
CA MET A 7 -46.34 -10.32 -24.29
C MET A 7 -44.90 -10.05 -23.83
N CYS A 8 -44.74 -9.53 -22.60
CA CYS A 8 -43.45 -9.40 -21.98
C CYS A 8 -42.85 -10.81 -21.79
N ILE A 9 -41.95 -11.18 -22.68
CA ILE A 9 -41.17 -12.42 -22.55
C ILE A 9 -39.98 -12.08 -21.59
N ARG A 10 -39.95 -12.78 -20.47
CA ARG A 10 -38.87 -12.67 -19.51
C ARG A 10 -38.09 -13.96 -19.51
N ASP A 11 -36.91 -13.93 -20.11
CA ASP A 11 -36.01 -15.07 -20.14
C ASP A 11 -34.84 -14.86 -19.17
N SER A 12 -34.33 -15.94 -18.62
CA SER A 12 -33.13 -15.92 -17.75
C SER A 12 -32.01 -16.68 -18.41
N ILE A 13 -30.89 -16.02 -18.64
CA ILE A 13 -29.69 -16.58 -19.24
C ILE A 13 -28.70 -16.89 -18.13
N TYR A 14 -28.20 -18.13 -18.08
CA TYR A 14 -27.19 -18.57 -17.10
C TYR A 14 -25.89 -18.87 -17.81
N PRO A 15 -24.93 -17.92 -17.84
CA PRO A 15 -23.61 -18.14 -18.44
C PRO A 15 -22.79 -19.14 -17.60
N VAL A 16 -21.92 -19.88 -18.28
CA VAL A 16 -21.05 -20.90 -17.65
C VAL A 16 -19.94 -20.28 -16.81
N ASP A 17 -19.45 -19.10 -17.21
CA ASP A 17 -18.39 -18.35 -16.57
C ASP A 17 -18.58 -16.84 -16.73
N PHE A 18 -17.78 -16.05 -16.00
CA PHE A 18 -17.83 -14.58 -16.07
C PHE A 18 -17.45 -14.04 -17.44
N ALA A 19 -16.49 -14.67 -18.13
CA ALA A 19 -16.04 -14.23 -19.45
C ALA A 19 -17.15 -14.41 -20.50
N SER A 20 -17.91 -15.51 -20.41
CA SER A 20 -19.09 -15.75 -21.24
C SER A 20 -20.22 -14.77 -20.92
N LYS A 21 -20.41 -14.41 -19.66
CA LYS A 21 -21.38 -13.40 -19.24
C LYS A 21 -21.09 -12.03 -19.85
N GLU A 22 -19.83 -11.57 -19.76
CA GLU A 22 -19.43 -10.27 -20.34
C GLU A 22 -19.65 -10.25 -21.85
N LYS A 23 -19.31 -11.33 -22.57
CA LYS A 23 -19.59 -11.44 -24.00
C LYS A 23 -21.07 -11.35 -24.35
N ILE A 24 -21.93 -11.93 -23.52
CA ILE A 24 -23.40 -11.84 -23.74
C ILE A 24 -23.86 -10.40 -23.54
N ILE A 25 -23.35 -9.69 -22.55
CA ILE A 25 -23.66 -8.28 -22.31
C ILE A 25 -23.19 -7.44 -23.49
N ASP A 26 -21.96 -7.61 -23.94
CA ASP A 26 -21.40 -6.88 -25.10
C ASP A 26 -22.27 -7.10 -26.36
N ILE A 27 -22.72 -8.32 -26.61
CA ILE A 27 -23.59 -8.63 -27.76
C ILE A 27 -24.98 -7.93 -27.63
N ILE A 28 -25.54 -7.89 -26.42
CA ILE A 28 -26.81 -7.20 -26.18
C ILE A 28 -26.66 -5.69 -26.35
N ASP A 29 -25.57 -5.13 -25.85
CA ASP A 29 -25.27 -3.70 -25.96
C ASP A 29 -25.01 -3.30 -27.41
N ASP A 30 -24.23 -4.08 -28.18
CA ASP A 30 -24.02 -3.88 -29.62
C ASP A 30 -25.34 -3.95 -30.41
N TYR A 31 -26.22 -4.88 -30.05
CA TYR A 31 -27.56 -4.94 -30.65
C TYR A 31 -28.39 -3.72 -30.31
N ASN A 32 -28.43 -3.31 -29.05
CA ASN A 32 -29.18 -2.15 -28.57
C ASN A 32 -28.71 -0.84 -29.20
N ASP A 33 -27.42 -0.73 -29.54
CA ASP A 33 -26.86 0.43 -30.25
C ASP A 33 -27.25 0.45 -31.73
N SER A 34 -27.65 -0.70 -32.30
CA SER A 34 -28.02 -0.84 -33.70
C SER A 34 -29.51 -0.68 -33.98
N VAL A 35 -30.38 -0.73 -32.95
CA VAL A 35 -31.85 -0.71 -33.07
C VAL A 35 -32.46 0.56 -32.45
N GLY A 36 -33.73 0.82 -32.77
CA GLY A 36 -34.49 1.93 -32.18
C GLY A 36 -34.92 1.63 -30.74
N GLU A 37 -35.34 2.67 -30.01
CA GLU A 37 -35.75 2.58 -28.61
C GLU A 37 -36.84 1.51 -28.32
N GLU A 38 -37.73 1.24 -29.30
CA GLU A 38 -38.83 0.32 -29.16
C GLU A 38 -38.41 -1.15 -29.28
N ASP A 39 -37.23 -1.41 -29.88
CA ASP A 39 -36.72 -2.75 -30.14
C ASP A 39 -35.53 -3.13 -29.23
N LYS A 40 -35.20 -2.28 -28.26
CA LYS A 40 -34.12 -2.54 -27.33
C LYS A 40 -34.43 -3.66 -26.36
N ILE A 41 -33.43 -4.52 -26.10
CA ILE A 41 -33.48 -5.56 -25.10
C ILE A 41 -33.13 -4.96 -23.74
N GLU A 42 -34.09 -4.90 -22.83
CA GLU A 42 -33.84 -4.58 -21.44
C GLU A 42 -33.34 -5.81 -20.68
N TYR A 43 -32.18 -5.69 -20.06
CA TYR A 43 -31.64 -6.77 -19.24
C TYR A 43 -31.24 -6.28 -17.86
N THR A 44 -31.26 -7.18 -16.89
CA THR A 44 -30.79 -6.90 -15.53
C THR A 44 -29.69 -7.90 -15.17
N ASP A 45 -28.47 -7.42 -14.99
CA ASP A 45 -27.35 -8.22 -14.54
C ASP A 45 -27.32 -8.32 -13.00
N TYR A 46 -28.04 -9.30 -12.45
CA TYR A 46 -28.08 -9.52 -11.00
C TYR A 46 -26.71 -9.88 -10.42
N VAL A 47 -25.91 -10.66 -11.15
CA VAL A 47 -24.56 -11.07 -10.70
C VAL A 47 -23.62 -9.87 -10.68
N GLY A 48 -23.65 -9.03 -11.71
CA GLY A 48 -22.87 -7.79 -11.75
C GLY A 48 -23.24 -6.83 -10.63
N LEU A 49 -24.54 -6.66 -10.35
CA LEU A 49 -25.01 -5.82 -9.24
C LEU A 49 -24.54 -6.35 -7.88
N MET A 50 -24.62 -7.66 -7.65
CA MET A 50 -24.10 -8.28 -6.43
C MET A 50 -22.58 -8.11 -6.30
N MET A 51 -21.84 -8.36 -7.39
CA MET A 51 -20.37 -8.22 -7.40
C MET A 51 -19.93 -6.78 -7.19
N SER A 52 -20.63 -5.80 -7.79
CA SER A 52 -20.33 -4.38 -7.59
C SER A 52 -20.56 -3.96 -6.13
N SER A 53 -21.63 -4.45 -5.51
CA SER A 53 -21.95 -4.20 -4.10
C SER A 53 -20.89 -4.80 -3.17
N ILE A 54 -20.48 -6.06 -3.41
CA ILE A 54 -19.43 -6.73 -2.65
C ILE A 54 -18.09 -5.99 -2.82
N THR A 55 -17.74 -5.62 -4.05
CA THR A 55 -16.51 -4.87 -4.34
C THR A 55 -16.50 -3.52 -3.65
N SER A 56 -17.65 -2.82 -3.62
CA SER A 56 -17.78 -1.55 -2.92
C SER A 56 -17.56 -1.69 -1.41
N ILE A 57 -18.10 -2.74 -0.79
CA ILE A 57 -17.88 -3.04 0.63
C ILE A 57 -16.40 -3.36 0.89
N ILE A 58 -15.78 -4.21 0.07
CA ILE A 58 -14.37 -4.57 0.19
C ILE A 58 -13.48 -3.32 0.06
N ASN A 59 -13.78 -2.47 -0.92
CA ASN A 59 -13.04 -1.22 -1.11
C ASN A 59 -13.19 -0.28 0.09
N ALA A 60 -14.41 -0.13 0.63
CA ALA A 60 -14.64 0.69 1.82
C ALA A 60 -13.83 0.18 3.02
N ILE A 61 -13.85 -1.11 3.30
CA ILE A 61 -13.04 -1.73 4.37
C ILE A 61 -11.55 -1.51 4.10
N SER A 62 -11.10 -1.72 2.87
CA SER A 62 -9.70 -1.53 2.47
C SER A 62 -9.23 -0.10 2.69
N TYR A 63 -10.03 0.90 2.32
CA TYR A 63 -9.69 2.31 2.55
C TYR A 63 -9.59 2.65 4.03
N VAL A 64 -10.48 2.12 4.87
CA VAL A 64 -10.41 2.30 6.33
C VAL A 64 -9.12 1.68 6.88
N LEU A 65 -8.78 0.44 6.47
CA LEU A 65 -7.55 -0.22 6.90
C LEU A 65 -6.30 0.54 6.43
N ILE A 66 -6.29 1.03 5.18
CA ILE A 66 -5.19 1.86 4.65
C ILE A 66 -5.04 3.14 5.48
N ALA A 67 -6.14 3.79 5.86
CA ALA A 67 -6.10 4.99 6.70
C ALA A 67 -5.48 4.71 8.07
N PHE A 68 -5.85 3.61 8.73
CA PHE A 68 -5.24 3.19 10.00
C PHE A 68 -3.74 2.92 9.86
N VAL A 69 -3.33 2.20 8.81
CA VAL A 69 -1.92 1.93 8.53
C VAL A 69 -1.17 3.23 8.26
N ALA A 70 -1.73 4.15 7.49
CA ALA A 70 -1.11 5.45 7.20
C ALA A 70 -0.86 6.27 8.48
N ILE A 71 -1.85 6.34 9.40
CA ILE A 71 -1.68 7.00 10.70
C ILE A 71 -0.57 6.31 11.51
N SER A 72 -0.56 4.98 11.56
CA SER A 72 0.47 4.21 12.26
C SER A 72 1.87 4.48 11.71
N LEU A 73 2.02 4.57 10.37
CA LEU A 73 3.28 4.92 9.71
C LEU A 73 3.76 6.33 10.07
N VAL A 74 2.85 7.31 10.16
CA VAL A 74 3.18 8.68 10.57
C VAL A 74 3.71 8.69 12.01
N VAL A 75 3.01 8.02 12.93
CA VAL A 75 3.44 7.92 14.33
C VAL A 75 4.80 7.24 14.45
N SER A 76 5.00 6.11 13.74
CA SER A 76 6.29 5.40 13.69
C SER A 76 7.41 6.28 13.14
N SER A 77 7.13 7.07 12.10
CA SER A 77 8.10 8.00 11.51
C SER A 77 8.54 9.08 12.50
N ILE A 78 7.60 9.63 13.27
CA ILE A 78 7.90 10.60 14.33
C ILE A 78 8.78 9.95 15.41
N MET A 79 8.46 8.72 15.82
CA MET A 79 9.24 7.99 16.83
C MET A 79 10.67 7.73 16.37
N ILE A 80 10.85 7.31 15.11
CA ILE A 80 12.19 7.14 14.50
C ILE A 80 12.96 8.47 14.55
N GLY A 81 12.30 9.59 14.22
CA GLY A 81 12.91 10.91 14.29
C GLY A 81 13.38 11.28 15.70
N ILE A 82 12.58 10.98 16.72
CA ILE A 82 12.92 11.24 18.13
C ILE A 82 14.10 10.38 18.58
N ILE A 83 14.08 9.07 18.28
CA ILE A 83 15.16 8.15 18.66
C ILE A 83 16.47 8.57 17.97
N THR A 84 16.43 8.91 16.69
CA THR A 84 17.60 9.37 15.96
C THR A 84 18.11 10.70 16.53
N TYR A 85 17.21 11.60 16.95
CA TYR A 85 17.60 12.87 17.59
C TYR A 85 18.32 12.62 18.93
N ILE A 86 17.82 11.72 19.76
CA ILE A 86 18.47 11.33 21.03
C ILE A 86 19.83 10.72 20.77
N SER A 87 19.95 9.79 19.81
CA SER A 87 21.23 9.19 19.42
C SER A 87 22.27 10.24 18.98
N VAL A 88 21.83 11.27 18.24
CA VAL A 88 22.71 12.40 17.87
C VAL A 88 23.19 13.17 19.10
N LEU A 89 22.33 13.39 20.10
CA LEU A 89 22.71 14.07 21.33
C LEU A 89 23.74 13.28 22.14
N GLU A 90 23.56 11.97 22.25
CA GLU A 90 24.50 11.07 22.95
C GLU A 90 25.87 11.04 22.28
N ARG A 91 25.93 11.10 20.94
CA ARG A 91 27.19 11.11 20.16
C ARG A 91 27.75 12.51 19.87
N THR A 92 27.28 13.54 20.58
CA THR A 92 27.69 14.93 20.33
C THR A 92 29.21 15.11 20.45
N LYS A 93 29.85 14.40 21.38
CA LYS A 93 31.33 14.46 21.59
C LYS A 93 32.08 13.86 20.40
N GLU A 94 31.63 12.73 19.85
CA GLU A 94 32.23 12.12 18.65
C GLU A 94 32.11 13.03 17.43
N ILE A 95 30.95 13.66 17.26
CA ILE A 95 30.69 14.63 16.20
C ILE A 95 31.65 15.85 16.35
N GLY A 96 31.87 16.31 17.59
CA GLY A 96 32.80 17.38 17.90
C GLY A 96 34.23 17.04 17.50
N ILE A 97 34.69 15.83 17.81
CA ILE A 97 36.03 15.32 17.44
C ILE A 97 36.16 15.23 15.92
N LEU A 98 35.20 14.66 15.23
CA LEU A 98 35.20 14.57 13.76
C LEU A 98 35.31 15.95 13.10
N ARG A 99 34.60 16.94 13.64
CA ARG A 99 34.67 18.32 13.14
C ARG A 99 35.96 19.03 13.45
N SER A 100 36.61 18.75 14.58
CA SER A 100 37.92 19.34 14.94
C SER A 100 39.04 18.81 14.05
N ILE A 101 38.90 17.57 13.51
CA ILE A 101 39.84 16.97 12.55
C ILE A 101 39.58 17.50 11.11
N GLY A 102 38.49 18.25 10.88
CA GLY A 102 38.21 18.89 9.59
C GLY A 102 37.04 18.35 8.81
N ALA A 103 36.22 17.47 9.39
CA ALA A 103 35.02 16.98 8.74
C ALA A 103 34.01 18.09 8.46
N SER A 104 33.46 18.13 7.25
CA SER A 104 32.48 19.12 6.86
C SER A 104 31.09 18.80 7.44
N LYS A 105 30.25 19.83 7.57
CA LYS A 105 28.85 19.63 7.99
C LYS A 105 28.09 18.66 7.09
N ARG A 106 28.43 18.61 5.80
CA ARG A 106 27.83 17.72 4.82
C ARG A 106 28.23 16.25 5.04
N ASP A 107 29.46 16.00 5.44
CA ASP A 107 29.97 14.66 5.68
C ASP A 107 29.28 14.04 6.89
N ILE A 108 29.11 14.81 7.97
CA ILE A 108 28.35 14.38 9.14
C ILE A 108 26.89 14.06 8.77
N SER A 109 26.21 14.95 8.05
CA SER A 109 24.84 14.71 7.61
C SER A 109 24.73 13.48 6.70
N ARG A 110 25.71 13.21 5.84
CA ARG A 110 25.73 12.03 4.97
C ARG A 110 25.85 10.73 5.77
N VAL A 111 26.66 10.70 6.82
CA VAL A 111 26.80 9.52 7.69
C VAL A 111 25.47 9.18 8.36
N PHE A 112 24.78 10.17 8.96
CA PHE A 112 23.47 9.94 9.56
C PHE A 112 22.38 9.57 8.55
N ASN A 113 22.41 10.18 7.36
CA ASN A 113 21.46 9.80 6.30
C ASN A 113 21.73 8.38 5.79
N ALA A 114 22.98 7.94 5.69
CA ALA A 114 23.33 6.57 5.33
C ALA A 114 22.83 5.58 6.39
N GLU A 115 22.99 5.90 7.68
CA GLU A 115 22.46 5.10 8.79
C GLU A 115 20.94 4.93 8.68
N THR A 116 20.21 6.02 8.43
CA THR A 116 18.73 5.98 8.28
C THR A 116 18.29 5.18 7.05
N VAL A 117 19.04 5.25 5.94
CA VAL A 117 18.77 4.41 4.74
C VAL A 117 18.94 2.93 5.06
N ILE A 118 20.02 2.58 5.75
CA ILE A 118 20.28 1.18 6.14
C ILE A 118 19.17 0.67 7.05
N VAL A 119 18.79 1.45 8.06
CA VAL A 119 17.68 1.10 8.97
C VAL A 119 16.37 0.91 8.19
N GLY A 120 16.03 1.84 7.30
CA GLY A 120 14.83 1.75 6.47
C GLY A 120 14.81 0.55 5.55
N PHE A 121 15.96 0.24 4.95
CA PHE A 121 16.09 -0.92 4.07
C PHE A 121 15.96 -2.24 4.85
N VAL A 122 16.68 -2.38 5.96
CA VAL A 122 16.64 -3.58 6.81
C VAL A 122 15.23 -3.78 7.39
N ALA A 123 14.61 -2.73 7.90
CA ALA A 123 13.25 -2.79 8.43
C ALA A 123 12.23 -3.19 7.34
N GLY A 124 12.32 -2.59 6.16
CA GLY A 124 11.47 -2.92 5.01
C GLY A 124 11.66 -4.37 4.55
N ALA A 125 12.92 -4.83 4.44
CA ALA A 125 13.23 -6.20 4.05
C ALA A 125 12.72 -7.22 5.08
N LEU A 126 12.93 -6.96 6.38
CA LEU A 126 12.39 -7.80 7.46
C LEU A 126 10.87 -7.84 7.44
N GLY A 127 10.20 -6.72 7.22
CA GLY A 127 8.75 -6.65 7.09
C GLY A 127 8.23 -7.54 5.96
N ILE A 128 8.88 -7.51 4.79
CA ILE A 128 8.52 -8.37 3.66
C ILE A 128 8.77 -9.84 3.97
N ILE A 129 9.91 -10.19 4.58
CA ILE A 129 10.22 -11.58 4.96
C ILE A 129 9.16 -12.12 5.93
N ILE A 130 8.80 -11.36 6.96
CA ILE A 130 7.77 -11.74 7.92
C ILE A 130 6.41 -11.90 7.22
N SER A 131 6.06 -10.99 6.31
CA SER A 131 4.82 -11.07 5.53
C SER A 131 4.76 -12.34 4.67
N TYR A 132 5.85 -12.72 4.01
CA TYR A 132 5.94 -13.99 3.28
C TYR A 132 5.79 -15.20 4.20
N LEU A 133 6.45 -15.20 5.36
CA LEU A 133 6.33 -16.28 6.35
C LEU A 133 4.88 -16.43 6.84
N LEU A 134 4.18 -15.32 7.09
CA LEU A 134 2.78 -15.34 7.51
C LEU A 134 1.83 -15.77 6.39
N THR A 135 2.17 -15.53 5.13
CA THR A 135 1.35 -15.94 3.99
C THR A 135 1.24 -17.47 3.89
N ILE A 136 2.24 -18.23 4.35
CA ILE A 136 2.22 -19.69 4.31
C ILE A 136 1.09 -20.27 5.17
N PRO A 137 1.00 -19.98 6.50
CA PRO A 137 -0.10 -20.50 7.32
C PRO A 137 -1.45 -19.93 6.93
N ILE A 138 -1.51 -18.67 6.46
CA ILE A 138 -2.76 -18.07 5.97
C ILE A 138 -3.31 -18.86 4.77
N ASN A 139 -2.47 -19.18 3.79
CA ASN A 139 -2.88 -19.98 2.64
C ASN A 139 -3.31 -21.40 3.03
N MET A 140 -2.67 -21.99 4.05
CA MET A 140 -3.05 -23.31 4.57
C MET A 140 -4.44 -23.25 5.21
N ILE A 141 -4.74 -22.23 6.00
CA ILE A 141 -6.03 -22.03 6.65
C ILE A 141 -7.11 -21.77 5.59
N ILE A 142 -6.86 -20.90 4.61
CA ILE A 142 -7.79 -20.63 3.52
C ILE A 142 -8.10 -21.91 2.74
N ALA A 143 -7.08 -22.66 2.35
CA ALA A 143 -7.26 -23.92 1.61
C ALA A 143 -8.03 -24.99 2.40
N HIS A 144 -7.98 -24.95 3.73
CA HIS A 144 -8.71 -25.90 4.57
C HIS A 144 -10.17 -25.48 4.83
N LEU A 145 -10.46 -24.17 4.81
CA LEU A 145 -11.80 -23.64 5.07
C LEU A 145 -12.64 -23.45 3.80
N THR A 146 -12.00 -23.23 2.68
CA THR A 146 -12.67 -23.01 1.38
C THR A 146 -12.08 -23.99 0.40
N ASP A 147 -12.89 -24.90 -0.17
CA ASP A 147 -12.47 -25.83 -1.23
C ASP A 147 -12.08 -25.11 -2.56
N VAL A 148 -11.78 -23.80 -2.48
CA VAL A 148 -11.42 -22.97 -3.63
C VAL A 148 -9.90 -22.71 -3.61
N PRO A 149 -9.17 -22.88 -4.72
CA PRO A 149 -7.73 -22.69 -4.82
C PRO A 149 -7.32 -21.21 -4.82
N ILE A 150 -7.84 -20.42 -3.88
CA ILE A 150 -7.43 -19.02 -3.70
C ILE A 150 -6.11 -18.99 -2.92
N ARG A 151 -5.09 -18.36 -3.50
CA ARG A 151 -3.78 -18.18 -2.84
C ARG A 151 -3.48 -16.70 -2.67
N ALA A 152 -3.32 -16.28 -1.42
CA ALA A 152 -2.73 -14.99 -1.13
C ALA A 152 -1.26 -15.00 -1.56
N SER A 153 -0.84 -14.03 -2.35
CA SER A 153 0.55 -13.87 -2.78
C SER A 153 0.91 -12.39 -2.79
N ILE A 154 2.14 -12.09 -2.42
CA ILE A 154 2.68 -10.74 -2.50
C ILE A 154 3.50 -10.66 -3.79
N PRO A 155 3.09 -9.87 -4.80
CA PRO A 155 3.87 -9.72 -6.02
C PRO A 155 5.19 -9.00 -5.71
N VAL A 156 6.26 -9.40 -6.39
CA VAL A 156 7.61 -8.84 -6.19
C VAL A 156 7.62 -7.32 -6.39
N SER A 157 6.83 -6.81 -7.32
CA SER A 157 6.69 -5.36 -7.54
C SER A 157 6.17 -4.64 -6.31
N ALA A 158 5.15 -5.18 -5.63
CA ALA A 158 4.64 -4.61 -4.39
C ALA A 158 5.69 -4.67 -3.27
N ALA A 159 6.44 -5.77 -3.14
CA ALA A 159 7.52 -5.89 -2.16
C ALA A 159 8.59 -4.81 -2.35
N VAL A 160 9.03 -4.57 -3.58
CA VAL A 160 10.02 -3.52 -3.90
C VAL A 160 9.47 -2.13 -3.58
N ILE A 161 8.22 -1.85 -3.94
CA ILE A 161 7.57 -0.56 -3.64
C ILE A 161 7.48 -0.33 -2.13
N LEU A 162 7.09 -1.34 -1.35
CA LEU A 162 6.99 -1.23 0.10
C LEU A 162 8.35 -0.98 0.76
N ILE A 163 9.42 -1.64 0.31
CA ILE A 163 10.78 -1.36 0.78
C ILE A 163 11.18 0.08 0.44
N ALA A 164 10.89 0.54 -0.79
CA ALA A 164 11.19 1.91 -1.19
C ALA A 164 10.44 2.94 -0.33
N ILE A 165 9.16 2.70 -0.03
CA ILE A 165 8.37 3.53 0.88
C ILE A 165 9.00 3.54 2.29
N SER A 166 9.41 2.38 2.82
CA SER A 166 10.08 2.28 4.12
C SER A 166 11.34 3.14 4.17
N VAL A 167 12.19 3.04 3.15
CA VAL A 167 13.42 3.86 3.04
C VAL A 167 13.09 5.34 2.93
N CYS A 168 12.10 5.73 2.13
CA CYS A 168 11.67 7.13 2.01
C CYS A 168 11.18 7.70 3.34
N LEU A 169 10.34 6.96 4.07
CA LEU A 169 9.81 7.40 5.36
C LEU A 169 10.91 7.56 6.42
N THR A 170 11.84 6.61 6.51
CA THR A 170 12.98 6.70 7.44
C THR A 170 13.93 7.84 7.06
N LEU A 171 14.16 8.08 5.77
CA LEU A 171 14.93 9.24 5.33
C LEU A 171 14.28 10.56 5.75
N ILE A 172 12.97 10.72 5.52
CA ILE A 172 12.23 11.92 5.91
C ILE A 172 12.32 12.13 7.42
N ALA A 173 12.11 11.06 8.21
CA ALA A 173 12.23 11.10 9.67
C ALA A 173 13.65 11.47 10.15
N GLY A 174 14.69 11.00 9.46
CA GLY A 174 16.09 11.25 9.78
C GLY A 174 16.64 12.61 9.30
N LEU A 175 15.98 13.27 8.35
CA LEU A 175 16.46 14.56 7.80
C LEU A 175 16.53 15.67 8.85
N PHE A 176 15.58 15.73 9.78
CA PHE A 176 15.59 16.75 10.83
C PHE A 176 16.73 16.51 11.82
N PRO A 177 16.89 15.32 12.44
CA PRO A 177 18.01 15.07 13.37
C PRO A 177 19.38 15.17 12.69
N SER A 178 19.55 14.73 11.45
CA SER A 178 20.81 14.82 10.73
C SER A 178 21.27 16.28 10.51
N ARG A 179 20.33 17.19 10.25
CA ARG A 179 20.62 18.64 10.14
C ARG A 179 20.97 19.27 11.48
N VAL A 180 20.35 18.83 12.56
CA VAL A 180 20.68 19.28 13.92
C VAL A 180 22.09 18.82 14.30
N ALA A 181 22.42 17.55 14.02
CA ALA A 181 23.78 17.01 14.22
C ALA A 181 24.85 17.84 13.50
N ALA A 182 24.60 18.16 12.22
CA ALA A 182 25.53 18.94 11.40
C ALA A 182 25.73 20.40 11.86
N LYS A 183 24.78 20.96 12.62
CA LYS A 183 24.85 22.34 13.12
C LYS A 183 25.53 22.49 14.49
N LYS A 184 25.82 21.41 15.21
CA LYS A 184 26.46 21.46 16.53
C LYS A 184 27.86 22.08 16.43
N ASP A 185 28.13 23.01 17.34
CA ASP A 185 29.45 23.68 17.42
C ASP A 185 30.48 22.78 18.11
N PRO A 186 31.65 22.55 17.48
CA PRO A 186 32.71 21.68 18.05
C PRO A 186 33.18 22.13 19.42
N VAL A 187 33.23 23.43 19.65
CA VAL A 187 33.71 24.01 20.93
C VAL A 187 32.77 23.70 22.08
N ILE A 188 31.44 23.77 21.82
CA ILE A 188 30.42 23.48 22.83
C ILE A 188 30.34 21.95 23.07
N ALA A 189 30.49 21.18 22.01
CA ALA A 189 30.45 19.71 22.08
C ALA A 189 31.60 19.12 22.92
N LEU A 190 32.74 19.75 22.96
CA LEU A 190 33.92 19.34 23.75
C LEU A 190 33.94 19.90 25.19
N ARG A 191 33.11 20.90 25.51
CA ARG A 191 33.08 21.57 26.81
C ARG A 191 31.97 21.05 27.75
N THR A 192 31.02 20.27 27.25
CA THR A 192 29.97 19.64 28.08
C THR A 192 30.56 18.42 28.79
N GLU A 193 31.05 18.62 30.01
CA GLU A 193 31.15 17.59 31.03
C GLU A 193 29.84 17.44 31.75
#